data_9f89d83ba08bb9f7eec15535df272768
#
_entry.id   9f89d83ba08bb9f7eec15535df272768
#
_cell.length_a   1.000
_cell.length_b   1.000
_cell.length_c   1.000
_cell.angle_alpha   90.00
_cell.angle_beta   90.00
_cell.angle_gamma   90.00
#
_symmetry.space_group_name_H-M   'P 1'
#
loop_
_entity.id
_entity.type
_entity.pdbx_description
1 polymer ?
#
loop_
_entity_poly.entity_id
_entity_poly.type
_entity_poly.pdbx_seq_one_letter_code
_entity_poly.pdbx_strand_id
1 'polypeptide(L)'
;MKKYSKKIMKVICLIAVMISCCGCEDFLTRNHPTEISDDKFWETMNECENALGQCKLWMKGGQSETELGLMFLEGATDNMYFFANFDQRIVQLGNGSLVPPTKNNDPTSWEVVLDQWSNSYTYIRRCCRFLEHVDNAYFADESERARMKAEARVWRAWYHIRLLNYYGRHDGIPIVDHALNPSDIYLARNTVQECLDFINRELDMVINSEDLPFVWDEGRRSRMSRSIA
;
A
#
# COMPACT_ATOMS: atom_id res chain seq x y z
N MET A 1 17.92 -60.40 -38.62
CA MET A 1 18.65 -59.44 -37.74
C MET A 1 18.38 -57.97 -38.04
N LYS A 2 18.29 -57.47 -39.29
CA LYS A 2 18.03 -56.04 -39.60
C LYS A 2 16.68 -55.44 -39.10
N LYS A 3 15.63 -56.26 -38.87
CA LYS A 3 14.28 -55.80 -38.47
C LYS A 3 14.19 -55.50 -36.98
N TYR A 4 14.99 -56.17 -36.12
CA TYR A 4 15.08 -55.91 -34.69
C TYR A 4 15.90 -54.65 -34.36
N SER A 5 16.96 -54.41 -35.11
CA SER A 5 17.80 -53.21 -34.96
C SER A 5 16.99 -51.92 -35.17
N LYS A 6 16.10 -51.88 -36.18
CA LYS A 6 15.24 -50.71 -36.43
C LYS A 6 14.17 -50.45 -35.33
N LYS A 7 13.68 -51.54 -34.69
CA LYS A 7 12.73 -51.39 -33.57
C LYS A 7 13.42 -50.86 -32.32
N ILE A 8 14.61 -51.38 -32.01
CA ILE A 8 15.41 -50.91 -30.86
C ILE A 8 15.81 -49.43 -31.06
N MET A 9 16.19 -49.03 -32.26
CA MET A 9 16.55 -47.65 -32.58
C MET A 9 15.36 -46.69 -32.41
N LYS A 10 14.15 -47.10 -32.78
CA LYS A 10 12.94 -46.29 -32.56
C LYS A 10 12.60 -46.13 -31.06
N VAL A 11 12.79 -47.18 -30.26
CA VAL A 11 12.58 -47.11 -28.80
C VAL A 11 13.61 -46.22 -28.15
N ILE A 12 14.88 -46.29 -28.55
CA ILE A 12 15.93 -45.41 -28.03
C ILE A 12 15.64 -43.93 -28.38
N CYS A 13 15.22 -43.64 -29.63
CA CYS A 13 14.83 -42.29 -30.02
C CYS A 13 13.61 -41.79 -29.22
N LEU A 14 12.62 -42.66 -28.93
CA LEU A 14 11.46 -42.29 -28.16
C LEU A 14 11.82 -41.97 -26.70
N ILE A 15 12.71 -42.74 -26.09
CA ILE A 15 13.24 -42.52 -24.75
C ILE A 15 14.06 -41.20 -24.70
N ALA A 16 14.90 -40.96 -25.71
CA ALA A 16 15.67 -39.71 -25.80
C ALA A 16 14.80 -38.47 -25.94
N VAL A 17 13.66 -38.54 -26.65
CA VAL A 17 12.68 -37.46 -26.76
C VAL A 17 11.92 -37.26 -25.44
N MET A 18 11.58 -38.32 -24.71
CA MET A 18 10.96 -38.20 -23.40
C MET A 18 11.88 -37.59 -22.35
N ILE A 19 13.16 -37.88 -22.37
CA ILE A 19 14.16 -37.31 -21.44
C ILE A 19 14.41 -35.82 -21.77
N SER A 20 14.35 -35.41 -23.05
CA SER A 20 14.48 -33.99 -23.41
C SER A 20 13.24 -33.14 -23.07
N CYS A 21 12.09 -33.76 -22.83
CA CYS A 21 10.88 -33.03 -22.34
C CYS A 21 10.83 -32.82 -20.81
N CYS A 22 11.72 -33.49 -20.07
CA CYS A 22 11.94 -33.16 -18.64
C CYS A 22 12.89 -31.97 -18.54
N GLY A 23 12.49 -30.82 -19.09
CA GLY A 23 13.18 -29.55 -18.90
C GLY A 23 13.12 -29.18 -17.43
N CYS A 24 14.26 -28.93 -16.83
CA CYS A 24 14.39 -28.46 -15.47
C CYS A 24 13.61 -27.14 -15.33
N GLU A 25 12.50 -27.13 -14.60
CA GLU A 25 11.80 -25.91 -14.22
C GLU A 25 12.73 -24.94 -13.46
N ASP A 26 13.70 -25.45 -12.73
CA ASP A 26 14.74 -24.67 -12.03
C ASP A 26 15.61 -23.81 -12.97
N PHE A 27 15.70 -24.13 -14.27
CA PHE A 27 16.47 -23.31 -15.21
C PHE A 27 15.70 -22.05 -15.65
N LEU A 28 14.37 -22.09 -15.62
CA LEU A 28 13.50 -20.96 -15.99
C LEU A 28 13.19 -20.05 -14.81
N THR A 29 13.28 -20.55 -13.59
CA THR A 29 13.15 -19.77 -12.35
C THR A 29 14.51 -19.22 -11.90
N ARG A 30 15.10 -18.32 -12.67
CA ARG A 30 16.25 -17.53 -12.20
C ARG A 30 15.74 -16.46 -11.24
N ASN A 31 15.82 -16.75 -9.96
CA ASN A 31 15.74 -15.68 -8.95
C ASN A 31 16.94 -14.74 -9.17
N HIS A 32 16.66 -13.46 -9.30
CA HIS A 32 17.70 -12.44 -9.41
C HIS A 32 18.57 -12.52 -8.13
N PRO A 33 19.91 -12.63 -8.21
CA PRO A 33 20.75 -12.86 -7.02
C PRO A 33 20.71 -11.74 -5.98
N THR A 34 20.12 -10.59 -6.33
CA THR A 34 19.99 -9.41 -5.46
C THR A 34 18.54 -9.07 -5.12
N GLU A 35 17.54 -9.74 -5.69
CA GLU A 35 16.13 -9.55 -5.36
C GLU A 35 15.67 -10.68 -4.45
N ILE A 36 15.21 -10.33 -3.25
CA ILE A 36 14.51 -11.24 -2.36
C ILE A 36 13.17 -11.54 -3.01
N SER A 37 12.90 -12.81 -3.37
CA SER A 37 11.59 -13.20 -3.87
C SER A 37 10.52 -12.95 -2.81
N ASP A 38 9.30 -12.64 -3.23
CA ASP A 38 8.18 -12.34 -2.34
C ASP A 38 7.96 -13.45 -1.29
N ASP A 39 8.16 -14.72 -1.69
CA ASP A 39 8.03 -15.89 -0.82
C ASP A 39 9.07 -15.95 0.30
N LYS A 40 10.24 -15.34 0.10
CA LYS A 40 11.35 -15.31 1.06
C LYS A 40 11.39 -14.01 1.89
N PHE A 41 10.58 -13.02 1.52
CA PHE A 41 10.58 -11.72 2.19
C PHE A 41 9.89 -11.75 3.56
N TRP A 42 8.98 -12.69 3.80
CA TRP A 42 8.14 -12.75 5.00
C TRP A 42 8.58 -13.85 5.97
N GLU A 43 9.90 -14.00 6.22
CA GLU A 43 10.43 -15.06 7.07
C GLU A 43 10.77 -14.57 8.50
N THR A 44 11.14 -13.31 8.66
CA THR A 44 11.64 -12.78 9.94
C THR A 44 10.90 -11.51 10.39
N MET A 45 10.92 -11.27 11.71
CA MET A 45 10.41 -10.04 12.31
C MET A 45 11.04 -8.78 11.70
N ASN A 46 12.34 -8.80 11.37
CA ASN A 46 13.03 -7.63 10.82
C ASN A 46 12.52 -7.25 9.42
N GLU A 47 12.18 -8.24 8.60
CA GLU A 47 11.56 -8.02 7.29
C GLU A 47 10.15 -7.44 7.44
N CYS A 48 9.38 -7.95 8.40
CA CYS A 48 8.07 -7.39 8.75
C CYS A 48 8.18 -5.94 9.24
N GLU A 49 9.17 -5.59 10.06
CA GLU A 49 9.41 -4.21 10.51
C GLU A 49 9.74 -3.28 9.31
N ASN A 50 10.55 -3.75 8.37
CA ASN A 50 10.85 -3.03 7.13
C ASN A 50 9.60 -2.83 6.27
N ALA A 51 8.78 -3.86 6.11
CA ALA A 51 7.51 -3.78 5.38
C ALA A 51 6.52 -2.80 6.04
N LEU A 52 6.39 -2.86 7.37
CA LEU A 52 5.59 -1.91 8.14
C LEU A 52 6.11 -0.48 7.99
N GLY A 53 7.44 -0.30 7.93
CA GLY A 53 8.07 0.97 7.61
C GLY A 53 7.59 1.54 6.27
N GLN A 54 7.38 0.70 5.27
CA GLN A 54 6.87 1.12 3.96
C GLN A 54 5.39 1.55 3.99
N CYS A 55 4.60 1.11 4.96
CA CYS A 55 3.21 1.55 5.14
C CYS A 55 3.12 3.03 5.56
N LYS A 56 4.15 3.59 6.20
CA LYS A 56 4.17 4.94 6.78
C LYS A 56 5.02 5.97 6.03
N LEU A 57 5.67 5.59 4.93
CA LEU A 57 6.63 6.47 4.22
C LEU A 57 6.05 7.79 3.70
N TRP A 58 4.74 7.90 3.63
CA TRP A 58 4.10 9.09 3.07
C TRP A 58 3.76 10.19 4.09
N MET A 59 3.99 9.97 5.37
CA MET A 59 3.88 11.04 6.38
C MET A 59 5.12 11.95 6.44
N LYS A 60 5.74 12.25 5.32
CA LYS A 60 6.73 13.30 5.27
C LYS A 60 6.02 14.63 5.54
N GLY A 61 6.37 15.20 6.68
CA GLY A 61 5.67 16.34 7.22
C GLY A 61 5.53 17.50 6.25
N GLY A 62 4.35 17.90 6.05
CA GLY A 62 3.70 19.16 5.83
C GLY A 62 4.36 20.32 5.10
N GLN A 63 5.54 20.16 4.49
CA GLN A 63 6.27 21.21 3.81
C GLN A 63 6.53 20.96 2.32
N SER A 64 6.08 19.83 1.78
CA SER A 64 6.27 19.52 0.37
C SER A 64 5.15 20.12 -0.46
N GLU A 65 5.50 20.88 -1.46
CA GLU A 65 4.60 21.43 -2.47
C GLU A 65 3.80 20.36 -3.21
N THR A 66 4.32 19.14 -3.23
CA THR A 66 3.71 17.98 -3.92
C THR A 66 2.75 17.17 -3.04
N GLU A 67 2.64 17.46 -1.74
CA GLU A 67 1.94 16.56 -0.81
C GLU A 67 0.73 17.18 -0.10
N LEU A 68 0.19 18.31 -0.53
CA LEU A 68 -0.88 19.03 0.19
C LEU A 68 -0.63 19.02 1.71
N GLY A 69 0.55 19.44 2.11
CA GLY A 69 0.91 19.52 3.52
C GLY A 69 -0.04 20.45 4.26
N LEU A 70 -0.07 20.34 5.58
CA LEU A 70 -0.95 21.14 6.43
C LEU A 70 -0.81 22.65 6.15
N MET A 71 0.40 23.13 5.89
CA MET A 71 0.63 24.54 5.52
C MET A 71 -0.06 24.93 4.21
N PHE A 72 -0.09 24.02 3.23
CA PHE A 72 -0.77 24.30 1.96
C PHE A 72 -2.28 24.31 2.13
N LEU A 73 -2.84 23.45 2.96
CA LEU A 73 -4.28 23.45 3.27
C LEU A 73 -4.68 24.70 4.04
N GLU A 74 -3.86 25.15 5.00
CA GLU A 74 -4.08 26.41 5.73
C GLU A 74 -4.00 27.61 4.80
N GLY A 75 -3.10 27.61 3.80
CA GLY A 75 -3.01 28.65 2.80
C GLY A 75 -4.19 28.76 1.84
N ALA A 76 -5.06 27.73 1.83
CA ALA A 76 -6.32 27.74 1.11
C ALA A 76 -7.49 28.25 1.97
N THR A 77 -7.25 28.58 3.22
CA THR A 77 -8.24 29.11 4.19
C THR A 77 -8.00 30.59 4.46
N ASP A 78 -8.85 31.20 5.26
CA ASP A 78 -8.70 32.58 5.74
C ASP A 78 -7.69 32.69 6.91
N ASN A 79 -7.18 31.60 7.44
CA ASN A 79 -6.22 31.57 8.54
C ASN A 79 -4.80 31.93 8.11
N MET A 80 -4.44 31.73 6.84
CA MET A 80 -3.09 31.97 6.33
C MET A 80 -3.09 32.59 4.93
N TYR A 81 -2.26 33.62 4.72
CA TYR A 81 -2.03 34.21 3.41
C TYR A 81 -0.67 33.80 2.87
N PHE A 82 -0.66 33.20 1.69
CA PHE A 82 0.58 32.90 0.96
C PHE A 82 1.07 34.14 0.21
N PHE A 83 2.17 34.71 0.66
CA PHE A 83 2.78 35.90 0.05
C PHE A 83 3.50 35.60 -1.26
N ALA A 84 4.00 34.38 -1.43
CA ALA A 84 4.81 34.02 -2.59
C ALA A 84 3.95 33.50 -3.75
N ASN A 85 4.18 34.03 -4.94
CA ASN A 85 3.53 33.61 -6.19
C ASN A 85 4.05 32.27 -6.75
N PHE A 86 4.71 31.46 -5.96
CA PHE A 86 5.33 30.24 -6.46
C PHE A 86 4.34 29.07 -6.65
N ASP A 87 3.19 29.11 -5.97
CA ASP A 87 2.16 28.09 -6.20
C ASP A 87 0.75 28.71 -6.27
N GLN A 88 0.31 28.92 -7.49
CA GLN A 88 -1.03 29.46 -7.79
C GLN A 88 -2.16 28.50 -7.37
N ARG A 89 -1.87 27.20 -7.22
CA ARG A 89 -2.88 26.15 -6.92
C ARG A 89 -3.52 26.35 -5.55
N ILE A 90 -2.77 26.84 -4.58
CA ILE A 90 -3.28 27.12 -3.23
C ILE A 90 -4.31 28.24 -3.29
N VAL A 91 -3.98 29.30 -4.01
CA VAL A 91 -4.90 30.45 -4.20
C VAL A 91 -6.13 30.01 -4.96
N GLN A 92 -5.97 29.19 -5.99
CA GLN A 92 -7.07 28.63 -6.78
C GLN A 92 -7.95 27.69 -5.96
N LEU A 93 -7.36 26.88 -5.06
CA LEU A 93 -8.09 26.03 -4.15
C LEU A 93 -8.91 26.87 -3.16
N GLY A 94 -8.30 27.89 -2.55
CA GLY A 94 -8.94 28.76 -1.58
C GLY A 94 -10.10 29.58 -2.14
N ASN A 95 -9.97 30.08 -3.38
CA ASN A 95 -11.00 30.88 -4.04
C ASN A 95 -11.98 30.05 -4.91
N GLY A 96 -11.84 28.72 -4.94
CA GLY A 96 -12.69 27.82 -5.70
C GLY A 96 -12.50 27.87 -7.22
N SER A 97 -11.44 28.49 -7.72
CA SER A 97 -11.16 28.58 -9.16
C SER A 97 -10.28 27.43 -9.70
N LEU A 98 -9.85 26.51 -8.84
CA LEU A 98 -9.09 25.34 -9.22
C LEU A 98 -9.95 24.43 -10.11
N VAL A 99 -9.52 24.20 -11.34
CA VAL A 99 -10.23 23.37 -12.31
C VAL A 99 -9.48 22.05 -12.54
N PRO A 100 -10.19 20.95 -12.88
CA PRO A 100 -9.54 19.70 -13.25
C PRO A 100 -8.60 19.89 -14.43
N PRO A 101 -7.48 19.15 -14.50
CA PRO A 101 -6.55 19.24 -15.60
C PRO A 101 -7.23 18.85 -16.91
N THR A 102 -7.07 19.71 -17.91
CA THR A 102 -7.57 19.44 -19.28
C THR A 102 -6.57 18.66 -20.12
N LYS A 103 -5.33 18.54 -19.65
CA LYS A 103 -4.24 17.81 -20.33
C LYS A 103 -3.31 17.18 -19.30
N ASN A 104 -2.81 15.97 -19.61
CA ASN A 104 -1.69 15.36 -18.88
C ASN A 104 -0.47 16.29 -18.97
N ASN A 105 0.20 16.57 -17.86
CA ASN A 105 1.39 17.41 -17.71
C ASN A 105 1.14 18.94 -17.70
N ASP A 106 0.00 19.41 -17.25
CA ASP A 106 -0.17 20.82 -16.92
C ASP A 106 0.33 21.06 -15.48
N PRO A 107 1.47 21.76 -15.27
CA PRO A 107 2.02 22.00 -13.94
C PRO A 107 1.14 22.90 -13.06
N THR A 108 0.10 23.52 -13.63
CA THR A 108 -0.89 24.32 -12.90
C THR A 108 -2.09 23.49 -12.45
N SER A 109 -2.08 22.19 -12.72
CA SER A 109 -3.24 21.32 -12.58
C SER A 109 -3.23 20.49 -11.28
N TRP A 110 -4.35 19.89 -11.04
CA TRP A 110 -4.72 19.00 -9.95
C TRP A 110 -3.79 17.80 -9.67
N GLU A 111 -2.61 17.67 -10.29
CA GLU A 111 -1.71 16.53 -10.07
C GLU A 111 -1.48 16.27 -8.59
N VAL A 112 -1.33 17.32 -7.80
CA VAL A 112 -1.18 17.20 -6.35
C VAL A 112 -2.41 16.55 -5.69
N VAL A 113 -3.61 16.83 -6.19
CA VAL A 113 -4.84 16.23 -5.67
C VAL A 113 -5.02 14.81 -6.21
N LEU A 114 -4.69 14.56 -7.49
CA LEU A 114 -4.76 13.23 -8.08
C LEU A 114 -3.73 12.28 -7.48
N ASP A 115 -2.54 12.77 -7.17
CA ASP A 115 -1.50 12.00 -6.51
C ASP A 115 -1.92 11.50 -5.13
N GLN A 116 -2.77 12.26 -4.43
CA GLN A 116 -3.32 11.81 -3.15
C GLN A 116 -4.16 10.54 -3.29
N TRP A 117 -4.92 10.40 -4.38
CA TRP A 117 -5.70 9.20 -4.66
C TRP A 117 -4.78 8.00 -4.91
N SER A 118 -3.90 8.09 -5.90
CA SER A 118 -2.99 7.01 -6.28
C SER A 118 -2.05 6.62 -5.13
N ASN A 119 -1.49 7.61 -4.45
CA ASN A 119 -0.60 7.37 -3.33
C ASN A 119 -1.32 6.68 -2.17
N SER A 120 -2.50 7.16 -1.76
CA SER A 120 -3.25 6.54 -0.66
C SER A 120 -3.57 5.07 -0.95
N TYR A 121 -4.04 4.73 -2.16
CA TYR A 121 -4.30 3.33 -2.52
C TYR A 121 -3.03 2.49 -2.62
N THR A 122 -1.91 3.07 -3.02
CA THR A 122 -0.61 2.40 -2.97
C THR A 122 -0.24 2.01 -1.54
N TYR A 123 -0.42 2.90 -0.56
CA TYR A 123 -0.13 2.62 0.84
C TYR A 123 -1.17 1.70 1.49
N ILE A 124 -2.45 1.83 1.13
CA ILE A 124 -3.49 0.86 1.53
C ILE A 124 -3.10 -0.55 1.07
N ARG A 125 -2.67 -0.71 -0.19
CA ARG A 125 -2.20 -2.00 -0.70
C ARG A 125 -1.01 -2.54 0.10
N ARG A 126 -0.05 -1.70 0.49
CA ARG A 126 1.09 -2.10 1.34
C ARG A 126 0.61 -2.59 2.71
N CYS A 127 -0.33 -1.88 3.34
CA CYS A 127 -0.92 -2.31 4.60
C CYS A 127 -1.68 -3.64 4.45
N CYS A 128 -2.44 -3.83 3.39
CA CYS A 128 -3.14 -5.08 3.11
C CYS A 128 -2.15 -6.23 2.93
N ARG A 129 -1.13 -6.07 2.08
CA ARG A 129 -0.09 -7.09 1.90
C ARG A 129 0.63 -7.43 3.20
N PHE A 130 0.94 -6.42 4.02
CA PHE A 130 1.54 -6.65 5.32
C PHE A 130 0.63 -7.53 6.20
N LEU A 131 -0.66 -7.19 6.30
CA LEU A 131 -1.62 -7.92 7.12
C LEU A 131 -1.87 -9.36 6.63
N GLU A 132 -1.76 -9.62 5.32
CA GLU A 132 -1.89 -10.94 4.73
C GLU A 132 -0.69 -11.85 4.97
N HIS A 133 0.52 -11.29 5.08
CA HIS A 133 1.75 -12.08 5.10
C HIS A 133 2.48 -12.10 6.45
N VAL A 134 2.22 -11.16 7.36
CA VAL A 134 2.94 -11.06 8.64
C VAL A 134 2.85 -12.31 9.51
N ASP A 135 1.80 -13.11 9.33
CA ASP A 135 1.60 -14.37 10.06
C ASP A 135 2.55 -15.50 9.58
N ASN A 136 3.18 -15.35 8.41
CA ASN A 136 4.15 -16.31 7.88
C ASN A 136 5.54 -16.16 8.51
N ALA A 137 5.86 -14.99 9.06
CA ALA A 137 7.16 -14.72 9.63
C ALA A 137 7.33 -15.32 11.04
N TYR A 138 8.56 -15.65 11.40
CA TYR A 138 8.90 -16.08 12.75
C TYR A 138 9.04 -14.86 13.68
N PHE A 139 8.34 -14.89 14.80
CA PHE A 139 8.45 -13.95 15.89
C PHE A 139 8.84 -14.69 17.18
N ALA A 140 9.87 -14.22 17.87
CA ALA A 140 10.22 -14.72 19.20
C ALA A 140 9.21 -14.27 20.27
N ASP A 141 8.55 -13.13 20.03
CA ASP A 141 7.50 -12.56 20.86
C ASP A 141 6.26 -12.26 20.01
N GLU A 142 5.18 -12.99 20.26
CA GLU A 142 3.91 -12.83 19.55
C GLU A 142 3.25 -11.46 19.81
N SER A 143 3.59 -10.80 20.92
CA SER A 143 3.09 -9.46 21.22
C SER A 143 3.61 -8.42 20.21
N GLU A 144 4.80 -8.61 19.66
CA GLU A 144 5.36 -7.75 18.61
C GLU A 144 4.62 -7.95 17.28
N ARG A 145 4.23 -9.18 16.94
CA ARG A 145 3.37 -9.43 15.76
C ARG A 145 2.03 -8.75 15.91
N ALA A 146 1.36 -8.93 17.04
CA ALA A 146 0.07 -8.30 17.35
C ALA A 146 0.18 -6.77 17.27
N ARG A 147 1.22 -6.20 17.87
CA ARG A 147 1.53 -4.77 17.80
C ARG A 147 1.68 -4.28 16.35
N MET A 148 2.45 -4.99 15.52
CA MET A 148 2.68 -4.61 14.13
C MET A 148 1.40 -4.69 13.30
N LYS A 149 0.56 -5.69 13.53
CA LYS A 149 -0.77 -5.81 12.88
C LYS A 149 -1.67 -4.65 13.27
N ALA A 150 -1.70 -4.29 14.55
CA ALA A 150 -2.47 -3.15 15.03
C ALA A 150 -1.99 -1.84 14.39
N GLU A 151 -0.68 -1.61 14.32
CA GLU A 151 -0.10 -0.42 13.67
C GLU A 151 -0.48 -0.34 12.17
N ALA A 152 -0.41 -1.46 11.44
CA ALA A 152 -0.80 -1.52 10.03
C ALA A 152 -2.30 -1.24 9.81
N ARG A 153 -3.19 -1.66 10.73
CA ARG A 153 -4.63 -1.36 10.70
C ARG A 153 -4.90 0.13 10.87
N VAL A 154 -4.22 0.78 11.83
CA VAL A 154 -4.34 2.24 12.03
C VAL A 154 -3.92 2.99 10.76
N TRP A 155 -2.78 2.59 10.14
CA TRP A 155 -2.34 3.18 8.88
C TRP A 155 -3.37 2.99 7.75
N ARG A 156 -3.93 1.80 7.61
CA ARG A 156 -4.95 1.51 6.61
C ARG A 156 -6.20 2.35 6.81
N ALA A 157 -6.69 2.45 8.03
CA ALA A 157 -7.82 3.31 8.40
C ALA A 157 -7.53 4.78 8.10
N TRP A 158 -6.35 5.27 8.46
CA TRP A 158 -5.93 6.65 8.23
C TRP A 158 -5.93 7.03 6.74
N TYR A 159 -5.43 6.15 5.85
CA TYR A 159 -5.48 6.40 4.41
C TYR A 159 -6.91 6.41 3.88
N HIS A 160 -7.81 5.58 4.40
CA HIS A 160 -9.23 5.63 4.04
C HIS A 160 -9.90 6.91 4.53
N ILE A 161 -9.60 7.38 5.74
CA ILE A 161 -10.07 8.69 6.25
C ILE A 161 -9.63 9.81 5.31
N ARG A 162 -8.38 9.78 4.91
CA ARG A 162 -7.82 10.78 3.98
C ARG A 162 -8.55 10.79 2.65
N LEU A 163 -8.71 9.62 2.03
CA LEU A 163 -9.44 9.47 0.78
C LEU A 163 -10.89 9.93 0.91
N LEU A 164 -11.57 9.56 1.99
CA LEU A 164 -12.95 9.96 2.25
C LEU A 164 -13.08 11.48 2.37
N ASN A 165 -12.15 12.13 3.08
CA ASN A 165 -12.14 13.57 3.24
C ASN A 165 -11.89 14.33 1.94
N TYR A 166 -10.98 13.86 1.10
CA TYR A 166 -10.64 14.57 -0.14
C TYR A 166 -11.57 14.26 -1.29
N TYR A 167 -12.06 13.03 -1.40
CA TYR A 167 -12.74 12.56 -2.60
C TYR A 167 -14.12 11.94 -2.38
N GLY A 168 -14.45 11.61 -1.13
CA GLY A 168 -15.59 10.78 -0.83
C GLY A 168 -16.70 11.44 -0.04
N ARG A 169 -16.67 12.76 0.20
CA ARG A 169 -17.62 13.45 1.10
C ARG A 169 -19.09 13.27 0.74
N HIS A 170 -19.40 13.06 -0.53
CA HIS A 170 -20.78 12.87 -1.02
C HIS A 170 -21.06 11.43 -1.43
N ASP A 171 -20.13 10.81 -2.14
CA ASP A 171 -20.36 9.53 -2.82
C ASP A 171 -19.54 8.37 -2.20
N GLY A 172 -18.76 8.64 -1.14
CA GLY A 172 -17.84 7.68 -0.55
C GLY A 172 -16.65 7.34 -1.45
N ILE A 173 -15.95 6.27 -1.12
CA ILE A 173 -14.75 5.78 -1.82
C ILE A 173 -14.79 4.26 -1.94
N PRO A 174 -14.03 3.64 -2.86
CA PRO A 174 -13.81 2.20 -2.83
C PRO A 174 -13.08 1.78 -1.55
N ILE A 175 -13.65 0.82 -0.80
CA ILE A 175 -13.01 0.21 0.36
C ILE A 175 -12.10 -0.91 -0.13
N VAL A 176 -10.83 -0.90 0.32
CA VAL A 176 -9.84 -1.93 0.01
C VAL A 176 -9.32 -2.51 1.31
N ASP A 177 -9.73 -3.73 1.61
CA ASP A 177 -9.41 -4.47 2.85
C ASP A 177 -8.41 -5.63 2.63
N HIS A 178 -8.06 -5.91 1.37
CA HIS A 178 -7.10 -6.94 0.96
C HIS A 178 -6.23 -6.45 -0.21
N ALA A 179 -5.14 -7.15 -0.52
CA ALA A 179 -4.27 -6.82 -1.65
C ALA A 179 -4.92 -7.23 -2.98
N LEU A 180 -5.47 -6.24 -3.70
CA LEU A 180 -6.16 -6.48 -4.96
C LEU A 180 -5.25 -7.11 -6.02
N ASN A 181 -5.78 -8.08 -6.77
CA ASN A 181 -5.16 -8.57 -7.98
C ASN A 181 -5.41 -7.60 -9.16
N PRO A 182 -4.60 -7.64 -10.22
CA PRO A 182 -4.81 -6.80 -11.40
C PRO A 182 -6.19 -6.94 -12.07
N SER A 183 -6.88 -8.08 -11.89
CA SER A 183 -8.24 -8.31 -12.36
C SER A 183 -9.30 -7.57 -11.55
N ASP A 184 -9.02 -7.23 -10.29
CA ASP A 184 -10.01 -6.79 -9.32
C ASP A 184 -9.89 -5.28 -9.00
N ILE A 185 -9.13 -4.55 -9.81
CA ILE A 185 -8.84 -3.12 -9.58
C ILE A 185 -10.01 -2.17 -9.89
N TYR A 186 -11.05 -2.64 -10.58
CA TYR A 186 -12.22 -1.83 -10.94
C TYR A 186 -13.31 -1.96 -9.87
N LEU A 187 -13.11 -1.31 -8.73
CA LEU A 187 -14.06 -1.31 -7.64
C LEU A 187 -15.06 -0.15 -7.78
N ALA A 188 -16.32 -0.42 -7.49
CA ALA A 188 -17.32 0.63 -7.31
C ALA A 188 -17.04 1.42 -6.01
N ARG A 189 -17.55 2.65 -5.92
CA ARG A 189 -17.53 3.40 -4.66
C ARG A 189 -18.52 2.77 -3.68
N ASN A 190 -18.08 2.68 -2.44
CA ASN A 190 -18.97 2.39 -1.31
C ASN A 190 -19.64 3.70 -0.85
N THR A 191 -20.73 3.58 -0.13
CA THR A 191 -21.37 4.74 0.51
C THR A 191 -20.49 5.35 1.60
N VAL A 192 -20.72 6.61 1.94
CA VAL A 192 -20.02 7.28 3.05
C VAL A 192 -20.19 6.50 4.34
N GLN A 193 -21.39 5.97 4.62
CA GLN A 193 -21.66 5.20 5.82
C GLN A 193 -20.84 3.90 5.87
N GLU A 194 -20.81 3.14 4.79
CA GLU A 194 -19.97 1.92 4.70
C GLU A 194 -18.49 2.23 4.93
N CYS A 195 -17.99 3.36 4.38
CA CYS A 195 -16.62 3.80 4.60
C CYS A 195 -16.35 4.12 6.08
N LEU A 196 -17.25 4.83 6.73
CA LEU A 196 -17.16 5.14 8.17
C LEU A 196 -17.23 3.87 9.03
N ASP A 197 -18.13 2.96 8.70
CA ASP A 197 -18.27 1.67 9.42
C ASP A 197 -17.00 0.82 9.27
N PHE A 198 -16.38 0.82 8.08
CA PHE A 198 -15.10 0.15 7.86
C PHE A 198 -13.99 0.77 8.70
N ILE A 199 -13.84 2.10 8.65
CA ILE A 199 -12.82 2.84 9.39
C ILE A 199 -12.98 2.60 10.90
N ASN A 200 -14.19 2.77 11.43
CA ASN A 200 -14.46 2.57 12.84
C ASN A 200 -14.15 1.13 13.27
N ARG A 201 -14.53 0.13 12.49
CA ARG A 201 -14.21 -1.28 12.76
C ARG A 201 -12.71 -1.54 12.84
N GLU A 202 -11.92 -0.96 11.94
CA GLU A 202 -10.45 -1.11 11.95
C GLU A 202 -9.84 -0.47 13.22
N LEU A 203 -10.31 0.71 13.61
CA LEU A 203 -9.82 1.42 14.78
C LEU A 203 -10.30 0.77 16.10
N ASP A 204 -11.56 0.36 16.17
CA ASP A 204 -12.13 -0.33 17.34
C ASP A 204 -11.39 -1.65 17.63
N MET A 205 -11.01 -2.40 16.60
CA MET A 205 -10.18 -3.60 16.78
C MET A 205 -8.85 -3.28 17.46
N VAL A 206 -8.21 -2.17 17.12
CA VAL A 206 -6.94 -1.75 17.71
C VAL A 206 -7.11 -1.20 19.13
N ILE A 207 -8.16 -0.41 19.35
CA ILE A 207 -8.43 0.19 20.66
C ILE A 207 -8.76 -0.90 21.69
N ASN A 208 -9.57 -1.88 21.30
CA ASN A 208 -10.05 -2.94 22.18
C ASN A 208 -9.02 -4.06 22.41
N SER A 209 -8.09 -4.29 21.48
CA SER A 209 -7.07 -5.34 21.63
C SER A 209 -5.94 -4.98 22.60
N GLU A 210 -5.73 -3.69 22.83
CA GLU A 210 -4.62 -3.16 23.64
C GLU A 210 -3.21 -3.51 23.12
N ASP A 211 -3.08 -3.98 21.88
CA ASP A 211 -1.81 -4.35 21.26
C ASP A 211 -0.88 -3.15 21.05
N LEU A 212 -1.42 -1.94 20.93
CA LEU A 212 -0.65 -0.69 20.91
C LEU A 212 -0.62 -0.05 22.29
N PRO A 213 0.51 0.53 22.71
CA PRO A 213 0.56 1.35 23.92
C PRO A 213 -0.30 2.61 23.73
N PHE A 214 -0.82 3.14 24.84
CA PHE A 214 -1.60 4.39 24.79
C PHE A 214 -0.73 5.55 24.31
N VAL A 215 0.51 5.65 24.78
CA VAL A 215 1.52 6.62 24.33
C VAL A 215 2.87 5.88 24.29
N TRP A 216 3.70 6.18 23.29
CA TRP A 216 5.03 5.65 23.16
C TRP A 216 6.06 6.44 24.00
N ASP A 217 7.11 5.75 24.42
CA ASP A 217 8.31 6.37 25.00
C ASP A 217 8.97 7.35 24.02
N GLU A 218 9.85 8.24 24.52
CA GLU A 218 10.45 9.32 23.73
C GLU A 218 11.11 8.85 22.42
N GLY A 219 11.76 7.69 22.41
CA GLY A 219 12.45 7.15 21.24
C GLY A 219 11.53 6.56 20.16
N ARG A 220 10.22 6.40 20.45
CA ARG A 220 9.26 5.75 19.55
C ARG A 220 8.06 6.62 19.20
N ARG A 221 8.11 7.92 19.46
CA ARG A 221 6.99 8.87 19.25
C ARG A 221 6.50 8.98 17.80
N SER A 222 7.28 8.51 16.82
CA SER A 222 6.89 8.48 15.40
C SER A 222 6.03 7.27 15.01
N ARG A 223 5.71 6.38 15.96
CA ARG A 223 4.85 5.20 15.73
C ARG A 223 3.39 5.50 16.09
N MET A 224 2.48 4.77 15.45
CA MET A 224 1.06 4.85 15.82
C MET A 224 0.85 4.31 17.24
N SER A 225 0.00 4.98 18.00
CA SER A 225 -0.40 4.62 19.36
C SER A 225 -1.92 4.57 19.47
N ARG A 226 -2.45 3.97 20.55
CA ARG A 226 -3.91 3.94 20.78
C ARG A 226 -4.52 5.34 20.92
N SER A 227 -3.77 6.31 21.42
CA SER A 227 -4.25 7.68 21.53
C SER A 227 -4.48 8.39 20.18
N ILE A 228 -3.97 7.81 19.08
CA ILE A 228 -4.14 8.33 17.71
C ILE A 228 -5.26 7.57 16.98
N ALA A 229 -5.51 6.33 17.35
CA ALA A 229 -6.60 5.53 16.79
C ALA A 229 -7.97 6.04 17.31
#